data_b39ff7099a90a838999aec17701652b3
#
_entry.id   b39ff7099a90a838999aec17701652b3
#
_cell.length_a   1.000
_cell.length_b   1.000
_cell.length_c   1.000
_cell.angle_alpha   90.00
_cell.angle_beta   90.00
_cell.angle_gamma   90.00
#
_symmetry.space_group_name_H-M   'P 1'
#
loop_
_entity.id
_entity.type
_entity.pdbx_description
1 polymer ?
#
loop_
_entity_poly.entity_id
_entity_poly.type
_entity_poly.pdbx_seq_one_letter_code
_entity_poly.pdbx_strand_id
1 'polypeptide(L)'
;MELRRIDASLTDHATGCLVIGVTQADSVEPTGTELDRTIERLVRAKDFKPTSGATLVLHAPAGGSAERVLLVGLGAPSKFDAFTQTECFIALGKALKALPVTEVSLDARSLTGGDQGKLERLGYGLEWSAYEYTTTKGPGADESEDRAQNIEVIQLLGSETEAGAVE
;
A
#
# COMPACT_ATOMS: atom_id res chain seq x y z
N MET A 1 -12.80 10.45 -0.33
CA MET A 1 -11.98 9.32 0.16
C MET A 1 -12.31 9.11 1.63
N GLU A 2 -12.77 7.95 1.97
CA GLU A 2 -13.11 7.57 3.35
C GLU A 2 -12.06 6.59 3.89
N LEU A 3 -11.52 6.87 5.07
CA LEU A 3 -10.57 5.99 5.76
C LEU A 3 -11.30 5.20 6.84
N ARG A 4 -11.27 3.88 6.75
CA ARG A 4 -11.86 2.96 7.74
C ARG A 4 -10.81 2.04 8.33
N ARG A 5 -10.88 1.78 9.62
CA ARG A 5 -10.10 0.69 10.24
C ARG A 5 -10.96 -0.55 10.32
N ILE A 6 -10.42 -1.67 9.88
CA ILE A 6 -11.11 -2.96 9.87
C ILE A 6 -10.24 -4.00 10.56
N ASP A 7 -10.84 -4.73 11.49
CA ASP A 7 -10.23 -5.92 12.08
C ASP A 7 -10.61 -7.14 11.23
N ALA A 8 -9.79 -7.43 10.25
CA ALA A 8 -9.98 -8.54 9.35
C ALA A 8 -8.65 -9.20 8.99
N SER A 9 -8.69 -10.49 8.70
CA SER A 9 -7.55 -11.23 8.19
C SER A 9 -7.22 -10.79 6.77
N LEU A 10 -5.92 -10.71 6.43
CA LEU A 10 -5.45 -10.41 5.09
C LEU A 10 -5.94 -11.42 4.03
N THR A 11 -6.19 -12.66 4.44
CA THR A 11 -6.61 -13.74 3.55
C THR A 11 -8.11 -13.76 3.27
N ASP A 12 -8.90 -13.39 4.27
CA ASP A 12 -10.36 -13.58 4.23
C ASP A 12 -11.11 -12.33 3.78
N HIS A 13 -10.40 -11.19 3.76
CA HIS A 13 -11.00 -9.92 3.38
C HIS A 13 -10.98 -9.74 1.86
N ALA A 14 -12.18 -9.79 1.25
CA ALA A 14 -12.34 -9.50 -0.17
C ALA A 14 -12.18 -8.00 -0.42
N THR A 15 -11.26 -7.65 -1.31
CA THR A 15 -10.97 -6.25 -1.68
C THR A 15 -10.53 -6.17 -3.13
N GLY A 16 -10.74 -5.05 -3.76
CA GLY A 16 -10.26 -4.80 -5.13
C GLY A 16 -8.73 -4.75 -5.23
N CYS A 17 -8.07 -4.24 -4.19
CA CYS A 17 -6.61 -4.21 -4.09
C CYS A 17 -6.15 -4.27 -2.64
N LEU A 18 -5.25 -5.19 -2.34
CA LEU A 18 -4.53 -5.26 -1.06
C LEU A 18 -3.13 -4.71 -1.24
N VAL A 19 -2.73 -3.77 -0.40
CA VAL A 19 -1.38 -3.19 -0.40
C VAL A 19 -0.54 -3.80 0.70
N ILE A 20 0.63 -4.30 0.33
CA ILE A 20 1.61 -4.88 1.25
C ILE A 20 2.95 -4.16 1.10
N GLY A 21 3.51 -3.71 2.21
CA GLY A 21 4.86 -3.13 2.27
C GLY A 21 5.93 -4.21 2.32
N VAL A 22 6.98 -4.05 1.53
CA VAL A 22 8.13 -4.97 1.50
C VAL A 22 9.41 -4.19 1.78
N THR A 23 10.13 -4.57 2.81
CA THR A 23 11.42 -3.96 3.15
C THR A 23 12.56 -4.64 2.39
N GLN A 24 13.64 -3.90 2.18
CA GLN A 24 14.89 -4.41 1.64
C GLN A 24 15.71 -5.03 2.79
N ALA A 25 15.25 -6.16 3.29
CA ALA A 25 15.88 -6.93 4.35
C ALA A 25 16.20 -8.35 3.85
N ASP A 26 17.05 -9.07 4.58
CA ASP A 26 17.41 -10.45 4.24
C ASP A 26 16.23 -11.42 4.32
N SER A 27 15.18 -11.06 5.05
CA SER A 27 13.94 -11.80 5.13
C SER A 27 12.74 -10.88 4.95
N VAL A 28 11.73 -11.36 4.21
CA VAL A 28 10.45 -10.67 4.07
C VAL A 28 9.67 -10.83 5.37
N GLU A 29 9.11 -9.72 5.87
CA GLU A 29 8.17 -9.77 7.02
C GLU A 29 6.99 -10.67 6.66
N PRO A 30 6.70 -11.71 7.45
CA PRO A 30 5.65 -12.65 7.10
C PRO A 30 4.26 -12.02 7.28
N THR A 31 3.44 -12.13 6.24
CA THR A 31 2.01 -11.80 6.31
C THR A 31 1.19 -12.94 6.90
N GLY A 32 1.80 -14.12 7.06
CA GLY A 32 1.14 -15.34 7.50
C GLY A 32 0.30 -16.02 6.41
N THR A 33 0.53 -15.67 5.15
CA THR A 33 -0.24 -16.18 4.01
C THR A 33 0.65 -16.83 2.95
N GLU A 34 0.05 -17.50 1.96
CA GLU A 34 0.80 -18.05 0.82
C GLU A 34 1.48 -16.95 -0.03
N LEU A 35 1.04 -15.69 0.10
CA LEU A 35 1.66 -14.55 -0.54
C LEU A 35 3.14 -14.39 -0.14
N ASP A 36 3.52 -14.78 1.06
CA ASP A 36 4.90 -14.70 1.54
C ASP A 36 5.86 -15.43 0.63
N ARG A 37 5.50 -16.64 0.19
CA ARG A 37 6.31 -17.44 -0.74
C ARG A 37 6.42 -16.76 -2.11
N THR A 38 5.33 -16.16 -2.57
CA THR A 38 5.31 -15.45 -3.85
C THR A 38 6.21 -14.22 -3.77
N ILE A 39 6.11 -13.43 -2.71
CA ILE A 39 6.93 -12.24 -2.48
C ILE A 39 8.41 -12.62 -2.39
N GLU A 40 8.76 -13.63 -1.59
CA GLU A 40 10.13 -14.12 -1.46
C GLU A 40 10.71 -14.57 -2.81
N ARG A 41 9.92 -15.27 -3.61
CA ARG A 41 10.34 -15.71 -4.94
C ARG A 41 10.62 -14.53 -5.86
N LEU A 42 9.74 -13.52 -5.89
CA LEU A 42 9.89 -12.32 -6.70
C LEU A 42 11.14 -11.53 -6.32
N VAL A 43 11.39 -11.37 -5.03
CA VAL A 43 12.58 -10.67 -4.52
C VAL A 43 13.85 -11.44 -4.84
N ARG A 44 13.84 -12.75 -4.65
CA ARG A 44 15.00 -13.63 -4.96
C ARG A 44 15.33 -13.69 -6.45
N ALA A 45 14.30 -13.73 -7.31
CA ALA A 45 14.45 -13.70 -8.76
C ALA A 45 14.82 -12.30 -9.29
N LYS A 46 14.79 -11.27 -8.44
CA LYS A 46 14.98 -9.87 -8.81
C LYS A 46 13.92 -9.32 -9.77
N ASP A 47 12.76 -9.96 -9.83
CA ASP A 47 11.59 -9.46 -10.53
C ASP A 47 10.96 -8.27 -9.79
N PHE A 48 11.13 -8.25 -8.46
CA PHE A 48 10.78 -7.12 -7.62
C PHE A 48 11.98 -6.74 -6.74
N LYS A 49 12.40 -5.49 -6.84
CA LYS A 49 13.42 -4.89 -5.98
C LYS A 49 12.73 -3.93 -5.02
N PRO A 50 12.67 -4.24 -3.72
CA PRO A 50 11.90 -3.44 -2.77
C PRO A 50 12.62 -2.15 -2.35
N THR A 51 13.10 -1.39 -3.31
CA THR A 51 13.61 -0.03 -3.08
C THR A 51 12.48 0.92 -2.76
N SER A 52 12.75 1.99 -2.00
CA SER A 52 11.73 2.93 -1.57
C SER A 52 10.94 3.50 -2.75
N GLY A 53 9.62 3.34 -2.71
CA GLY A 53 8.71 3.80 -3.75
C GLY A 53 8.54 2.86 -4.95
N ALA A 54 9.27 1.73 -5.01
CA ALA A 54 9.05 0.72 -6.04
C ALA A 54 7.71 0.02 -5.85
N THR A 55 6.98 -0.23 -6.93
CA THR A 55 5.68 -0.88 -6.89
C THR A 55 5.59 -2.03 -7.89
N LEU A 56 4.87 -3.07 -7.52
CA LEU A 56 4.54 -4.20 -8.40
C LEU A 56 3.12 -4.69 -8.13
N VAL A 57 2.34 -4.82 -9.18
CA VAL A 57 0.96 -5.33 -9.09
C VAL A 57 0.94 -6.82 -9.42
N LEU A 58 0.34 -7.61 -8.53
CA LEU A 58 0.04 -9.02 -8.74
C LEU A 58 -1.46 -9.17 -9.01
N HIS A 59 -1.82 -9.79 -10.13
CA HIS A 59 -3.21 -10.03 -10.50
C HIS A 59 -3.66 -11.40 -10.01
N ALA A 60 -4.76 -11.45 -9.25
CA ALA A 60 -5.37 -12.65 -8.72
C ALA A 60 -4.36 -13.64 -8.09
N PRO A 61 -3.48 -13.20 -7.17
CA PRO A 61 -2.48 -14.07 -6.58
C PRO A 61 -3.13 -15.16 -5.74
N ALA A 62 -2.51 -16.34 -5.71
CA ALA A 62 -2.94 -17.42 -4.83
C ALA A 62 -2.75 -17.02 -3.35
N GLY A 63 -3.65 -17.48 -2.48
CA GLY A 63 -3.55 -17.31 -1.03
C GLY A 63 -4.27 -16.10 -0.44
N GLY A 64 -5.17 -15.47 -1.19
CA GLY A 64 -5.97 -14.36 -0.68
C GLY A 64 -7.25 -14.13 -1.47
N SER A 65 -8.17 -13.35 -0.88
CA SER A 65 -9.44 -12.97 -1.49
C SER A 65 -9.37 -11.64 -2.25
N ALA A 66 -8.21 -10.99 -2.28
CA ALA A 66 -8.00 -9.76 -3.03
C ALA A 66 -7.91 -10.05 -4.55
N GLU A 67 -8.55 -9.22 -5.35
CA GLU A 67 -8.43 -9.33 -6.81
C GLU A 67 -7.04 -8.96 -7.31
N ARG A 68 -6.39 -8.02 -6.61
CA ARG A 68 -5.03 -7.56 -6.90
C ARG A 68 -4.26 -7.39 -5.60
N VAL A 69 -2.96 -7.58 -5.67
CA VAL A 69 -2.03 -7.21 -4.58
C VAL A 69 -1.00 -6.24 -5.14
N LEU A 70 -0.91 -5.07 -4.53
CA LEU A 70 0.12 -4.10 -4.83
C LEU A 70 1.23 -4.20 -3.80
N LEU A 71 2.40 -4.59 -4.24
CA LEU A 71 3.61 -4.57 -3.42
C LEU A 71 4.24 -3.18 -3.52
N VAL A 72 4.59 -2.60 -2.39
CA VAL A 72 5.33 -1.34 -2.33
C VAL A 72 6.65 -1.54 -1.59
N GLY A 73 7.74 -1.16 -2.23
CA GLY A 73 9.07 -1.20 -1.64
C GLY A 73 9.24 -0.09 -0.61
N LEU A 74 9.67 -0.45 0.58
CA LEU A 74 9.97 0.49 1.67
C LEU A 74 11.46 0.84 1.75
N GLY A 75 12.29 0.14 1.00
CA GLY A 75 13.73 0.31 1.04
C GLY A 75 14.39 -0.32 2.28
N ALA A 76 15.65 0.02 2.52
CA ALA A 76 16.36 -0.45 3.70
C ALA A 76 15.78 0.20 4.98
N PRO A 77 15.47 -0.57 6.03
CA PRO A 77 14.89 -0.02 7.26
C PRO A 77 15.73 1.09 7.90
N SER A 78 17.05 1.00 7.79
CA SER A 78 17.98 2.01 8.32
C SER A 78 17.96 3.35 7.57
N LYS A 79 17.42 3.37 6.35
CA LYS A 79 17.33 4.56 5.49
C LYS A 79 15.89 5.07 5.35
N PHE A 80 14.95 4.46 6.04
CA PHE A 80 13.53 4.79 5.96
C PHE A 80 13.18 5.92 6.94
N ASP A 81 13.79 7.10 6.73
CA ASP A 81 13.53 8.32 7.49
C ASP A 81 12.20 8.97 7.11
N ALA A 82 11.83 10.06 7.80
CA ALA A 82 10.55 10.72 7.60
C ALA A 82 10.35 11.23 6.17
N PHE A 83 11.39 11.74 5.54
CA PHE A 83 11.33 12.21 4.15
C PHE A 83 11.12 11.05 3.18
N THR A 84 11.93 10.01 3.29
CA THR A 84 11.83 8.81 2.47
C THR A 84 10.48 8.12 2.61
N GLN A 85 9.91 8.08 3.82
CA GLN A 85 8.57 7.57 4.08
C GLN A 85 7.50 8.37 3.31
N THR A 86 7.57 9.67 3.38
CA THR A 86 6.61 10.55 2.69
C THR A 86 6.67 10.36 1.18
N GLU A 87 7.86 10.36 0.60
CA GLU A 87 8.06 10.12 -0.84
C GLU A 87 7.53 8.74 -1.27
N CYS A 88 7.81 7.71 -0.47
CA CYS A 88 7.33 6.35 -0.70
C CYS A 88 5.80 6.28 -0.70
N PHE A 89 5.14 6.91 0.26
CA PHE A 89 3.68 6.88 0.37
C PHE A 89 2.99 7.76 -0.68
N ILE A 90 3.62 8.82 -1.15
CA ILE A 90 3.16 9.56 -2.34
C ILE A 90 3.24 8.67 -3.59
N ALA A 91 4.34 7.95 -3.77
CA ALA A 91 4.49 7.00 -4.88
C ALA A 91 3.44 5.89 -4.82
N LEU A 92 3.14 5.37 -3.63
CA LEU A 92 2.05 4.42 -3.40
C LEU A 92 0.71 4.99 -3.84
N GLY A 93 0.37 6.21 -3.45
CA GLY A 93 -0.88 6.86 -3.83
C GLY A 93 -1.01 7.04 -5.34
N LYS A 94 0.07 7.41 -6.03
CA LYS A 94 0.12 7.50 -7.49
C LYS A 94 -0.09 6.15 -8.17
N ALA A 95 0.53 5.09 -7.64
CA ALA A 95 0.37 3.74 -8.17
C ALA A 95 -1.07 3.23 -8.01
N LEU A 96 -1.71 3.51 -6.88
CA LEU A 96 -3.10 3.13 -6.61
C LEU A 96 -4.07 3.80 -7.60
N LYS A 97 -3.84 5.04 -7.93
CA LYS A 97 -4.67 5.77 -8.90
C LYS A 97 -4.61 5.20 -10.32
N ALA A 98 -3.52 4.59 -10.69
CA ALA A 98 -3.37 3.93 -11.98
C ALA A 98 -4.16 2.61 -12.07
N LEU A 99 -4.69 2.10 -10.97
CA LEU A 99 -5.45 0.86 -10.91
C LEU A 99 -6.96 1.11 -11.05
N PRO A 100 -7.69 0.21 -11.72
CA PRO A 100 -9.15 0.31 -11.85
C PRO A 100 -9.85 -0.19 -10.58
N VAL A 101 -9.62 0.48 -9.46
CA VAL A 101 -10.14 0.10 -8.15
C VAL A 101 -10.73 1.31 -7.43
N THR A 102 -11.83 1.12 -6.73
CA THR A 102 -12.50 2.14 -5.91
C THR A 102 -12.30 1.89 -4.41
N GLU A 103 -11.99 0.65 -4.06
CA GLU A 103 -11.76 0.20 -2.69
C GLU A 103 -10.38 -0.46 -2.56
N VAL A 104 -9.62 -0.01 -1.58
CA VAL A 104 -8.26 -0.46 -1.32
C VAL A 104 -8.12 -0.83 0.14
N SER A 105 -7.49 -1.95 0.41
CA SER A 105 -7.12 -2.37 1.76
C SER A 105 -5.61 -2.28 1.94
N LEU A 106 -5.17 -1.65 3.01
CA LEU A 106 -3.77 -1.47 3.35
C LEU A 106 -3.40 -2.39 4.52
N ASP A 107 -2.37 -3.20 4.36
CA ASP A 107 -1.76 -3.90 5.49
C ASP A 107 -0.93 -2.90 6.32
N ALA A 108 -1.57 -2.33 7.33
CA ALA A 108 -0.96 -1.31 8.18
C ALA A 108 0.32 -1.82 8.87
N ARG A 109 0.36 -3.10 9.24
CA ARG A 109 1.50 -3.70 9.92
C ARG A 109 2.74 -3.73 9.03
N SER A 110 2.62 -4.20 7.80
CA SER A 110 3.75 -4.23 6.87
C SER A 110 4.21 -2.84 6.45
N LEU A 111 3.28 -1.88 6.35
CA LEU A 111 3.56 -0.51 5.90
C LEU A 111 4.16 0.37 7.01
N THR A 112 3.69 0.23 8.23
CA THR A 112 4.03 1.16 9.33
C THR A 112 4.70 0.48 10.53
N GLY A 113 4.63 -0.85 10.63
CA GLY A 113 5.14 -1.58 11.78
C GLY A 113 4.46 -1.22 13.10
N GLY A 114 3.25 -0.64 13.06
CA GLY A 114 2.55 -0.14 14.24
C GLY A 114 2.99 1.26 14.71
N ASP A 115 3.87 1.92 13.97
CA ASP A 115 4.36 3.26 14.31
C ASP A 115 3.32 4.33 13.91
N GLN A 116 2.87 5.12 14.89
CA GLN A 116 1.86 6.16 14.70
C GLN A 116 2.35 7.25 13.74
N GLY A 117 3.60 7.68 13.84
CA GLY A 117 4.16 8.70 12.96
C GLY A 117 4.24 8.24 11.50
N LYS A 118 4.52 6.97 11.27
CA LYS A 118 4.48 6.39 9.91
C LYS A 118 3.05 6.32 9.39
N LEU A 119 2.07 6.01 10.23
CA LEU A 119 0.66 5.99 9.86
C LEU A 119 0.17 7.39 9.43
N GLU A 120 0.58 8.42 10.14
CA GLU A 120 0.26 9.82 9.79
C GLU A 120 0.88 10.21 8.45
N ARG A 121 2.15 9.82 8.19
CA ARG A 121 2.81 10.07 6.90
C ARG A 121 2.18 9.27 5.76
N LEU A 122 1.69 8.07 6.03
CA LEU A 122 0.93 7.28 5.07
C LEU A 122 -0.35 8.01 4.66
N GLY A 123 -1.12 8.50 5.62
CA GLY A 123 -2.31 9.31 5.38
C GLY A 123 -1.99 10.56 4.57
N TYR A 124 -0.97 11.31 4.97
CA TYR A 124 -0.51 12.49 4.26
C TYR A 124 -0.09 12.21 2.82
N GLY A 125 0.69 11.15 2.58
CA GLY A 125 1.15 10.79 1.24
C GLY A 125 0.00 10.41 0.30
N LEU A 126 -0.99 9.70 0.82
CA LEU A 126 -2.18 9.34 0.06
C LEU A 126 -3.04 10.57 -0.29
N GLU A 127 -3.26 11.47 0.65
CA GLU A 127 -3.97 12.73 0.42
C GLU A 127 -3.22 13.64 -0.56
N TRP A 128 -1.92 13.78 -0.40
CA TRP A 128 -1.09 14.58 -1.30
C TRP A 128 -1.16 14.07 -2.75
N SER A 129 -1.07 12.77 -2.94
CA SER A 129 -1.20 12.17 -4.27
C SER A 129 -2.58 12.41 -4.89
N ALA A 130 -3.62 12.49 -4.07
CA ALA A 130 -4.97 12.84 -4.52
C ALA A 130 -5.05 14.28 -5.00
N TYR A 131 -4.43 15.20 -4.29
CA TYR A 131 -4.47 16.64 -4.59
C TYR A 131 -3.67 17.01 -5.85
N GLU A 132 -2.46 16.48 -6.02
CA GLU A 132 -1.58 16.81 -7.15
C GLU A 132 -2.24 16.51 -8.50
N TYR A 133 -3.08 15.49 -8.57
CA TYR A 133 -3.77 15.12 -9.79
C TYR A 133 -4.84 16.11 -10.24
N THR A 134 -5.50 16.79 -9.30
CA THR A 134 -6.56 17.78 -9.64
C THR A 134 -6.00 19.12 -10.09
N THR A 135 -4.77 19.45 -9.69
CA THR A 135 -4.15 20.76 -9.97
C THR A 135 -3.43 20.79 -11.33
N THR A 136 -3.01 19.65 -11.87
CA THR A 136 -2.25 19.56 -13.13
C THR A 136 -3.13 19.47 -14.37
N LYS A 137 -4.43 19.24 -14.25
CA LYS A 137 -5.37 19.34 -15.37
C LYS A 137 -5.81 20.78 -15.56
N GLY A 138 -5.12 21.51 -16.43
CA GLY A 138 -5.56 22.82 -16.89
C GLY A 138 -6.92 22.76 -17.60
N PRO A 139 -7.67 23.91 -17.70
CA PRO A 139 -8.92 23.95 -18.43
C PRO A 139 -8.66 23.66 -19.91
N GLY A 140 -9.14 22.52 -20.40
CA GLY A 140 -8.98 22.07 -21.80
C GLY A 140 -8.36 20.69 -22.00
N ALA A 141 -8.04 19.97 -20.93
CA ALA A 141 -7.75 18.55 -21.04
C ALA A 141 -9.06 17.83 -21.39
N ASP A 142 -9.12 17.28 -22.60
CA ASP A 142 -10.26 16.51 -23.10
C ASP A 142 -10.74 15.52 -22.04
N GLU A 143 -12.06 15.41 -21.92
CA GLU A 143 -12.75 14.36 -21.15
C GLU A 143 -12.56 12.98 -21.82
N SER A 144 -11.38 12.69 -22.32
CA SER A 144 -11.02 11.37 -22.81
C SER A 144 -10.87 10.45 -21.63
N GLU A 145 -11.85 9.66 -21.42
CA GLU A 145 -12.03 8.29 -20.94
C GLU A 145 -11.00 7.64 -19.97
N ASP A 146 -9.90 8.26 -19.64
CA ASP A 146 -8.99 7.92 -18.56
C ASP A 146 -9.37 8.68 -17.29
N ARG A 147 -10.59 8.47 -16.82
CA ARG A 147 -10.92 8.77 -15.44
C ARG A 147 -10.10 7.79 -14.59
N ALA A 148 -8.94 8.24 -14.13
CA ALA A 148 -8.31 7.63 -12.98
C ALA A 148 -9.41 7.44 -11.93
N GLN A 149 -9.76 6.20 -11.63
CA GLN A 149 -10.87 5.93 -10.74
C GLN A 149 -10.50 6.53 -9.39
N ASN A 150 -11.35 7.37 -8.86
CA ASN A 150 -11.15 7.93 -7.54
C ASN A 150 -11.32 6.80 -6.52
N ILE A 151 -10.31 6.59 -5.71
CA ILE A 151 -10.41 5.68 -4.58
C ILE A 151 -11.40 6.32 -3.61
N GLU A 152 -12.50 5.62 -3.38
CA GLU A 152 -13.57 6.10 -2.49
C GLU A 152 -13.34 5.64 -1.05
N VAL A 153 -12.84 4.43 -0.87
CA VAL A 153 -12.66 3.81 0.43
C VAL A 153 -11.26 3.23 0.58
N ILE A 154 -10.59 3.61 1.65
CA ILE A 154 -9.35 3.00 2.10
C ILE A 154 -9.59 2.31 3.43
N GLN A 155 -9.29 1.03 3.49
CA GLN A 155 -9.43 0.20 4.68
C GLN A 155 -8.04 -0.10 5.25
N LEU A 156 -7.84 0.21 6.52
CA LEU A 156 -6.63 -0.20 7.24
C LEU A 156 -6.89 -1.53 7.92
N LEU A 157 -6.18 -2.56 7.51
CA LEU A 157 -6.21 -3.87 8.12
C LEU A 157 -5.15 -3.94 9.24
N GLY A 158 -5.56 -4.25 10.45
CA GLY A 158 -4.69 -4.44 11.59
C GLY A 158 -5.49 -4.92 12.79
N SER A 159 -4.95 -5.89 13.53
CA SER A 159 -5.54 -6.30 14.80
C SER A 159 -5.26 -5.24 15.85
N GLU A 160 -6.26 -4.87 16.63
CA GLU A 160 -6.17 -3.90 17.74
C GLU A 160 -5.33 -4.41 18.93
N THR A 161 -4.65 -5.53 18.81
CA THR A 161 -4.08 -6.24 19.97
C THR A 161 -2.85 -5.55 20.60
N GLU A 162 -2.35 -4.45 20.07
CA GLU A 162 -1.17 -3.77 20.65
C GLU A 162 -1.40 -2.32 21.11
N ALA A 163 -2.60 -1.79 21.03
CA ALA A 163 -2.90 -0.42 21.51
C ALA A 163 -3.38 -0.37 22.97
N GLY A 164 -3.36 -1.50 23.69
CA GLY A 164 -3.95 -1.65 25.00
C GLY A 164 -2.98 -1.95 26.15
N ALA A 165 -1.69 -1.78 25.98
CA ALA A 165 -0.72 -2.04 27.05
C ALA A 165 0.16 -0.82 27.31
N VAL A 166 -0.44 0.28 27.75
CA VAL A 166 0.23 1.32 28.56
C VAL A 166 -0.74 1.73 29.64
N GLU A 167 -0.69 1.06 30.77
CA GLU A 167 -0.95 1.64 32.07
C GLU A 167 0.39 1.99 32.71
#